data_ed853e287de8306e1e5263c513c23b90
#
_entry.id   ed853e287de8306e1e5263c513c23b90
#
_cell.length_a   1.000
_cell.length_b   1.000
_cell.length_c   1.000
_cell.angle_alpha   90.00
_cell.angle_beta   90.00
_cell.angle_gamma   90.00
#
_symmetry.space_group_name_H-M   'P 1'
#
loop_
_entity.id
_entity.type
_entity.pdbx_description
1 polymer ?
#
loop_
_entity_poly.entity_id
_entity_poly.type
_entity_poly.pdbx_seq_one_letter_code
_entity_poly.pdbx_strand_id
1 'polypeptide(L)'
;MMQLFDIIASAGLWAAILRIATPLIFGTIGALLCERAGVLNLGIEGIMTFGAMIGWLSVYHGADLWTGLLIAAIAGGVFGLLHAGLTVTLGLSQHVAGLGVTLFASSFSYYVFRLIVPLANTPPTIVPFQPIAIPGLSTLPFIGPAFFTQTAPTYLAIAIALLMAYIIFRTPVGLAIRMTGENPHAAEAQGVNPMKVRYVAVIAGSALMGMGGAFLTLSAFNSFFPTMVQGRGWICIALVVFASWRPGRALFGALLFAFFDAFQLRLQTALSGLVPYQLFLMTPYILSIAALAVMARRARVPQALMQPYRRGER
;
A
#
# COMPACT_ATOMS: atom_id res chain seq x y z
N MET A 1 -14.41 -8.29 -30.62
CA MET A 1 -14.92 -7.00 -30.06
C MET A 1 -16.06 -7.19 -29.08
N MET A 2 -17.05 -8.04 -29.34
CA MET A 2 -18.17 -8.32 -28.41
C MET A 2 -17.69 -8.80 -27.03
N GLN A 3 -16.77 -9.78 -26.98
CA GLN A 3 -16.22 -10.29 -25.70
C GLN A 3 -15.50 -9.24 -24.85
N LEU A 4 -14.80 -8.28 -25.45
CA LEU A 4 -14.13 -7.20 -24.74
C LEU A 4 -15.12 -6.22 -24.10
N PHE A 5 -16.21 -5.91 -24.80
CA PHE A 5 -17.27 -5.07 -24.28
C PHE A 5 -17.98 -5.73 -23.09
N ASP A 6 -18.28 -7.03 -23.20
CA ASP A 6 -18.91 -7.81 -22.13
C ASP A 6 -18.04 -7.90 -20.87
N ILE A 7 -16.71 -8.00 -21.03
CA ILE A 7 -15.76 -7.98 -19.92
C ILE A 7 -15.83 -6.64 -19.20
N ILE A 8 -15.76 -5.52 -19.93
CA ILE A 8 -15.77 -4.16 -19.33
C ILE A 8 -17.14 -3.85 -18.73
N ALA A 9 -18.23 -4.33 -19.32
CA ALA A 9 -19.58 -4.16 -18.83
C ALA A 9 -19.93 -5.08 -17.64
N SER A 10 -19.01 -5.95 -17.19
CA SER A 10 -19.30 -6.86 -16.08
C SER A 10 -19.05 -6.20 -14.71
N ALA A 11 -20.06 -6.18 -13.82
CA ALA A 11 -19.93 -5.68 -12.44
C ALA A 11 -18.79 -6.38 -11.66
N GLY A 12 -18.55 -7.68 -11.94
CA GLY A 12 -17.48 -8.43 -11.31
C GLY A 12 -16.05 -7.96 -11.67
N LEU A 13 -15.84 -7.29 -12.82
CA LEU A 13 -14.55 -6.65 -13.13
C LEU A 13 -14.32 -5.48 -12.17
N TRP A 14 -15.29 -4.60 -12.01
CA TRP A 14 -15.19 -3.41 -11.17
C TRP A 14 -15.06 -3.77 -9.69
N ALA A 15 -15.74 -4.83 -9.23
CA ALA A 15 -15.55 -5.35 -7.89
C ALA A 15 -14.12 -5.89 -7.67
N ALA A 16 -13.56 -6.60 -8.66
CA ALA A 16 -12.18 -7.09 -8.60
C ALA A 16 -11.16 -5.93 -8.58
N ILE A 17 -11.41 -4.85 -9.36
CA ILE A 17 -10.56 -3.65 -9.37
C ILE A 17 -10.44 -3.07 -7.96
N LEU A 18 -11.55 -2.86 -7.26
CA LEU A 18 -11.53 -2.32 -5.90
C LEU A 18 -10.77 -3.23 -4.93
N ARG A 19 -10.97 -4.54 -5.02
CA ARG A 19 -10.28 -5.52 -4.18
C ARG A 19 -8.77 -5.53 -4.43
N ILE A 20 -8.33 -5.48 -5.70
CA ILE A 20 -6.90 -5.43 -6.07
C ILE A 20 -6.29 -4.08 -5.70
N ALA A 21 -7.03 -2.97 -5.85
CA ALA A 21 -6.56 -1.64 -5.50
C ALA A 21 -6.36 -1.44 -3.98
N THR A 22 -7.12 -2.14 -3.14
CA THR A 22 -7.14 -1.88 -1.69
C THR A 22 -5.75 -1.95 -1.04
N PRO A 23 -4.96 -3.03 -1.18
CA PRO A 23 -3.60 -3.08 -0.60
C PRO A 23 -2.68 -2.04 -1.23
N LEU A 24 -2.86 -1.71 -2.52
CA LEU A 24 -2.09 -0.66 -3.19
C LEU A 24 -2.44 0.73 -2.65
N ILE A 25 -3.71 1.00 -2.34
CA ILE A 25 -4.15 2.27 -1.73
C ILE A 25 -3.48 2.44 -0.37
N PHE A 26 -3.57 1.45 0.52
CA PHE A 26 -2.92 1.50 1.83
C PHE A 26 -1.41 1.73 1.71
N GLY A 27 -0.73 0.91 0.90
CA GLY A 27 0.72 0.99 0.72
C GLY A 27 1.15 2.32 0.09
N THR A 28 0.46 2.78 -0.97
CA THR A 28 0.80 4.03 -1.67
C THR A 28 0.57 5.25 -0.79
N ILE A 29 -0.55 5.31 -0.05
CA ILE A 29 -0.81 6.42 0.89
C ILE A 29 0.21 6.40 2.03
N GLY A 30 0.60 5.22 2.53
CA GLY A 30 1.65 5.07 3.52
C GLY A 30 3.01 5.57 3.03
N ALA A 31 3.45 5.14 1.84
CA ALA A 31 4.68 5.60 1.21
C ALA A 31 4.66 7.11 0.94
N LEU A 32 3.56 7.61 0.40
CA LEU A 32 3.35 9.04 0.12
C LEU A 32 3.50 9.89 1.40
N LEU A 33 2.98 9.43 2.52
CA LEU A 33 3.10 10.13 3.81
C LEU A 33 4.57 10.23 4.26
N CYS A 34 5.32 9.12 4.16
CA CYS A 34 6.76 9.09 4.46
C CYS A 34 7.53 10.07 3.56
N GLU A 35 7.32 9.98 2.25
CA GLU A 35 8.06 10.78 1.27
C GLU A 35 7.70 12.27 1.31
N ARG A 36 6.45 12.61 1.65
CA ARG A 36 6.04 14.01 1.88
C ARG A 36 6.74 14.64 3.09
N ALA A 37 7.18 13.85 4.06
CA ALA A 37 8.00 14.31 5.17
C ALA A 37 9.51 14.29 4.85
N GLY A 38 9.90 13.86 3.66
CA GLY A 38 11.29 13.80 3.20
C GLY A 38 12.01 12.48 3.50
N VAL A 39 11.28 11.40 3.81
CA VAL A 39 11.86 10.09 4.11
C VAL A 39 11.35 9.03 3.11
N LEU A 40 12.27 8.47 2.33
CA LEU A 40 11.98 7.35 1.45
C LEU A 40 11.99 6.05 2.26
N ASN A 41 10.92 5.25 2.20
CA ASN A 41 10.82 3.97 2.88
C ASN A 41 10.71 2.80 1.89
N LEU A 42 11.85 2.29 1.45
CA LEU A 42 11.92 1.07 0.62
C LEU A 42 11.63 -0.21 1.42
N GLY A 43 11.39 -0.10 2.74
CA GLY A 43 10.98 -1.21 3.59
C GLY A 43 9.55 -1.71 3.33
N ILE A 44 8.81 -1.03 2.48
CA ILE A 44 7.37 -1.25 2.24
C ILE A 44 7.03 -2.71 1.89
N GLU A 45 7.78 -3.38 1.03
CA GLU A 45 7.53 -4.77 0.63
C GLU A 45 7.63 -5.72 1.82
N GLY A 46 8.66 -5.55 2.66
CA GLY A 46 8.85 -6.34 3.89
C GLY A 46 7.81 -6.01 4.96
N ILE A 47 7.48 -4.73 5.14
CA ILE A 47 6.47 -4.27 6.10
C ILE A 47 5.09 -4.83 5.73
N MET A 48 4.73 -4.82 4.45
CA MET A 48 3.50 -5.45 3.96
C MET A 48 3.53 -6.96 4.20
N THR A 49 4.64 -7.63 3.93
CA THR A 49 4.80 -9.09 4.18
C THR A 49 4.64 -9.41 5.66
N PHE A 50 5.26 -8.63 6.54
CA PHE A 50 5.12 -8.82 7.98
C PHE A 50 3.70 -8.52 8.47
N GLY A 51 3.09 -7.45 7.97
CA GLY A 51 1.69 -7.11 8.26
C GLY A 51 0.72 -8.22 7.84
N ALA A 52 0.94 -8.82 6.67
CA ALA A 52 0.17 -9.95 6.19
C ALA A 52 0.29 -11.18 7.12
N MET A 53 1.52 -11.50 7.53
CA MET A 53 1.80 -12.62 8.40
C MET A 53 1.19 -12.43 9.79
N ILE A 54 1.47 -11.30 10.45
CA ILE A 54 1.06 -11.08 11.85
C ILE A 54 -0.46 -10.86 11.96
N GLY A 55 -1.08 -10.19 10.98
CA GLY A 55 -2.53 -10.04 10.93
C GLY A 55 -3.22 -11.40 10.81
N TRP A 56 -2.77 -12.23 9.88
CA TRP A 56 -3.26 -13.60 9.73
C TRP A 56 -3.04 -14.44 10.99
N LEU A 57 -1.83 -14.39 11.55
CA LEU A 57 -1.45 -15.15 12.73
C LEU A 57 -2.34 -14.81 13.92
N SER A 58 -2.62 -13.53 14.14
CA SER A 58 -3.48 -13.08 15.24
C SER A 58 -4.89 -13.67 15.12
N VAL A 59 -5.47 -13.65 13.92
CA VAL A 59 -6.80 -14.22 13.67
C VAL A 59 -6.79 -15.76 13.75
N TYR A 60 -5.73 -16.38 13.26
CA TYR A 60 -5.54 -17.84 13.40
C TYR A 60 -5.52 -18.30 14.85
N HIS A 61 -5.00 -17.49 15.77
CA HIS A 61 -5.02 -17.73 17.22
C HIS A 61 -6.30 -17.25 17.93
N GLY A 62 -7.34 -16.87 17.18
CA GLY A 62 -8.67 -16.59 17.72
C GLY A 62 -8.98 -15.11 17.95
N ALA A 63 -8.12 -14.17 17.51
CA ALA A 63 -8.48 -12.76 17.51
C ALA A 63 -9.54 -12.48 16.42
N ASP A 64 -10.34 -11.44 16.62
CA ASP A 64 -11.25 -10.97 15.58
C ASP A 64 -10.48 -10.27 14.43
N LEU A 65 -11.13 -10.14 13.27
CA LEU A 65 -10.51 -9.60 12.06
C LEU A 65 -10.03 -8.14 12.20
N TRP A 66 -10.76 -7.33 12.96
CA TRP A 66 -10.38 -5.93 13.20
C TRP A 66 -9.17 -5.82 14.11
N THR A 67 -9.11 -6.67 15.13
CA THR A 67 -7.93 -6.79 16.00
C THR A 67 -6.72 -7.27 15.19
N GLY A 68 -6.88 -8.24 14.29
CA GLY A 68 -5.82 -8.67 13.38
C GLY A 68 -5.30 -7.54 12.49
N LEU A 69 -6.21 -6.72 11.95
CA LEU A 69 -5.85 -5.54 11.16
C LEU A 69 -5.12 -4.48 11.98
N LEU A 70 -5.55 -4.23 13.22
CA LEU A 70 -4.92 -3.30 14.15
C LEU A 70 -3.52 -3.77 14.58
N ILE A 71 -3.36 -5.04 14.89
CA ILE A 71 -2.05 -5.62 15.23
C ILE A 71 -1.09 -5.49 14.06
N ALA A 72 -1.55 -5.71 12.83
CA ALA A 72 -0.76 -5.50 11.63
C ALA A 72 -0.35 -4.02 11.43
N ALA A 73 -1.24 -3.08 11.75
CA ALA A 73 -0.93 -1.65 11.73
C ALA A 73 0.15 -1.30 12.76
N ILE A 74 0.01 -1.79 13.99
CA ILE A 74 1.00 -1.58 15.08
C ILE A 74 2.35 -2.18 14.67
N ALA A 75 2.36 -3.40 14.18
CA ALA A 75 3.56 -4.09 13.75
C ALA A 75 4.25 -3.37 12.58
N GLY A 76 3.49 -2.88 11.59
CA GLY A 76 4.00 -2.01 10.54
C GLY A 76 4.60 -0.72 11.11
N GLY A 77 3.94 -0.11 12.10
CA GLY A 77 4.45 1.06 12.82
C GLY A 77 5.77 0.80 13.57
N VAL A 78 5.94 -0.38 14.16
CA VAL A 78 7.21 -0.79 14.81
C VAL A 78 8.35 -0.87 13.79
N PHE A 79 8.12 -1.47 12.61
CA PHE A 79 9.11 -1.45 11.54
C PHE A 79 9.35 -0.03 11.00
N GLY A 80 8.31 0.81 11.00
CA GLY A 80 8.44 2.24 10.69
C GLY A 80 9.31 2.97 11.72
N LEU A 81 9.17 2.67 13.00
CA LEU A 81 10.02 3.21 14.07
C LEU A 81 11.48 2.78 13.88
N LEU A 82 11.73 1.51 13.56
CA LEU A 82 13.06 1.00 13.23
C LEU A 82 13.65 1.77 12.02
N HIS A 83 12.90 1.89 10.94
CA HIS A 83 13.34 2.62 9.74
C HIS A 83 13.62 4.09 10.03
N ALA A 84 12.76 4.77 10.80
CA ALA A 84 12.98 6.14 11.23
C ALA A 84 14.21 6.29 12.13
N GLY A 85 14.45 5.35 13.04
CA GLY A 85 15.68 5.31 13.84
C GLY A 85 16.95 5.28 12.99
N LEU A 86 16.96 4.41 11.98
CA LEU A 86 18.10 4.27 11.06
C LEU A 86 18.28 5.50 10.17
N THR A 87 17.20 6.08 9.64
CA THR A 87 17.29 7.12 8.60
C THR A 87 17.22 8.55 9.14
N VAL A 88 16.44 8.79 10.20
CA VAL A 88 16.24 10.12 10.77
C VAL A 88 17.24 10.40 11.90
N THR A 89 17.49 9.44 12.81
CA THR A 89 18.39 9.62 13.93
C THR A 89 19.83 9.32 13.55
N LEU A 90 20.09 8.15 12.96
CA LEU A 90 21.46 7.76 12.58
C LEU A 90 21.90 8.36 11.23
N GLY A 91 20.98 8.92 10.45
CA GLY A 91 21.29 9.55 9.17
C GLY A 91 21.80 8.59 8.10
N LEU A 92 21.50 7.29 8.21
CA LEU A 92 21.93 6.28 7.25
C LEU A 92 21.23 6.47 5.90
N SER A 93 21.83 5.92 4.84
CA SER A 93 21.22 5.89 3.51
C SER A 93 19.84 5.27 3.57
N GLN A 94 18.81 6.02 3.15
CA GLN A 94 17.41 5.60 3.19
C GLN A 94 17.15 4.39 2.28
N HIS A 95 17.90 4.28 1.17
CA HIS A 95 17.82 3.12 0.29
C HIS A 95 18.35 1.86 0.98
N VAL A 96 19.55 1.93 1.56
CA VAL A 96 20.17 0.78 2.21
C VAL A 96 19.36 0.35 3.43
N ALA A 97 18.96 1.30 4.27
CA ALA A 97 18.12 1.04 5.44
C ALA A 97 16.77 0.41 5.05
N GLY A 98 16.13 0.95 3.99
CA GLY A 98 14.86 0.41 3.51
C GLY A 98 14.97 -1.01 2.95
N LEU A 99 15.98 -1.29 2.14
CA LEU A 99 16.25 -2.64 1.65
C LEU A 99 16.56 -3.61 2.81
N GLY A 100 17.36 -3.17 3.80
CA GLY A 100 17.64 -3.94 5.00
C GLY A 100 16.36 -4.28 5.78
N VAL A 101 15.46 -3.31 5.96
CA VAL A 101 14.15 -3.51 6.60
C VAL A 101 13.29 -4.49 5.79
N THR A 102 13.28 -4.39 4.44
CA THR A 102 12.54 -5.33 3.59
C THR A 102 13.03 -6.76 3.78
N LEU A 103 14.35 -6.98 3.70
CA LEU A 103 14.93 -8.31 3.85
C LEU A 103 14.68 -8.88 5.25
N PHE A 104 14.90 -8.06 6.28
CA PHE A 104 14.68 -8.46 7.66
C PHE A 104 13.21 -8.81 7.93
N ALA A 105 12.27 -7.91 7.58
CA ALA A 105 10.85 -8.12 7.84
C ALA A 105 10.29 -9.33 7.07
N SER A 106 10.69 -9.51 5.81
CA SER A 106 10.27 -10.67 5.01
C SER A 106 10.81 -11.98 5.56
N SER A 107 12.13 -12.03 5.83
CA SER A 107 12.76 -13.25 6.35
C SER A 107 12.22 -13.60 7.73
N PHE A 108 12.02 -12.61 8.60
CA PHE A 108 11.44 -12.79 9.93
C PHE A 108 9.98 -13.29 9.84
N SER A 109 9.20 -12.79 8.89
CA SER A 109 7.84 -13.29 8.63
C SER A 109 7.82 -14.77 8.27
N TYR A 110 8.72 -15.17 7.36
CA TYR A 110 8.79 -16.56 6.92
C TYR A 110 9.30 -17.48 8.02
N TYR A 111 10.26 -17.02 8.82
CA TYR A 111 10.78 -17.76 9.96
C TYR A 111 9.68 -18.00 11.00
N VAL A 112 8.98 -16.95 11.44
CA VAL A 112 7.89 -17.06 12.42
C VAL A 112 6.77 -17.96 11.91
N PHE A 113 6.38 -17.78 10.64
CA PHE A 113 5.37 -18.64 10.02
C PHE A 113 5.76 -20.13 10.05
N ARG A 114 7.03 -20.44 9.72
CA ARG A 114 7.54 -21.81 9.72
C ARG A 114 7.61 -22.43 11.11
N LEU A 115 7.87 -21.64 12.14
CA LEU A 115 7.87 -22.11 13.54
C LEU A 115 6.48 -22.53 14.01
N ILE A 116 5.44 -21.79 13.58
CA ILE A 116 4.08 -21.95 14.09
C ILE A 116 3.28 -22.93 13.23
N VAL A 117 3.49 -22.89 11.91
CA VAL A 117 2.85 -23.80 10.94
C VAL A 117 3.88 -24.81 10.46
N PRO A 118 3.91 -26.02 11.05
CA PRO A 118 4.75 -27.11 10.55
C PRO A 118 4.39 -27.42 9.11
N LEU A 119 5.29 -28.13 8.40
CA LEU A 119 5.14 -28.53 7.00
C LEU A 119 3.78 -29.21 6.73
N ALA A 120 2.74 -28.41 6.57
CA ALA A 120 1.43 -28.87 6.11
C ALA A 120 1.39 -28.73 4.57
N ASN A 121 0.78 -29.69 3.91
CA ASN A 121 0.60 -29.67 2.45
C ASN A 121 -0.26 -28.50 1.97
N THR A 122 -1.07 -27.92 2.86
CA THR A 122 -1.92 -26.75 2.59
C THR A 122 -1.78 -25.74 3.72
N PRO A 123 -1.59 -24.43 3.41
CA PRO A 123 -1.57 -23.38 4.43
C PRO A 123 -2.90 -23.34 5.19
N PRO A 124 -2.89 -23.16 6.53
CA PRO A 124 -4.11 -23.00 7.30
C PRO A 124 -4.91 -21.78 6.84
N THR A 125 -6.23 -21.92 6.76
CA THR A 125 -7.15 -20.87 6.35
C THR A 125 -7.90 -20.30 7.53
N ILE A 126 -8.26 -19.02 7.44
CA ILE A 126 -9.11 -18.29 8.38
C ILE A 126 -10.42 -17.89 7.70
N VAL A 127 -11.44 -17.54 8.49
CA VAL A 127 -12.65 -16.92 7.94
C VAL A 127 -12.35 -15.45 7.64
N PRO A 128 -12.41 -15.01 6.36
CA PRO A 128 -12.03 -13.65 5.99
C PRO A 128 -13.14 -12.65 6.25
N PHE A 129 -12.83 -11.35 6.09
CA PHE A 129 -13.84 -10.31 5.99
C PHE A 129 -14.86 -10.62 4.90
N GLN A 130 -16.13 -10.69 5.28
CA GLN A 130 -17.22 -10.86 4.32
C GLN A 130 -17.58 -9.53 3.64
N PRO A 131 -18.03 -9.55 2.38
CA PRO A 131 -18.56 -8.37 1.72
C PRO A 131 -19.76 -7.81 2.45
N ILE A 132 -19.79 -6.49 2.63
CA ILE A 132 -20.91 -5.77 3.26
C ILE A 132 -21.75 -5.14 2.16
N ALA A 133 -23.00 -5.58 2.03
CA ALA A 133 -23.96 -4.94 1.15
C ALA A 133 -24.52 -3.68 1.80
N ILE A 134 -24.28 -2.50 1.19
CA ILE A 134 -24.85 -1.24 1.70
C ILE A 134 -26.34 -1.20 1.34
N PRO A 135 -27.26 -1.12 2.34
CA PRO A 135 -28.69 -1.13 2.10
C PRO A 135 -29.13 -0.01 1.13
N GLY A 136 -30.00 -0.33 0.19
CA GLY A 136 -30.49 0.60 -0.81
C GLY A 136 -29.58 0.87 -2.01
N LEU A 137 -28.25 0.88 -1.82
CA LEU A 137 -27.28 1.10 -2.92
C LEU A 137 -26.81 -0.22 -3.55
N SER A 138 -26.79 -1.31 -2.81
CA SER A 138 -26.41 -2.64 -3.31
C SER A 138 -27.44 -3.23 -4.28
N THR A 139 -28.67 -2.75 -4.29
CA THR A 139 -29.76 -3.21 -5.20
C THR A 139 -29.68 -2.56 -6.59
N LEU A 140 -28.87 -1.53 -6.78
CA LEU A 140 -28.72 -0.90 -8.07
C LEU A 140 -28.08 -1.85 -9.07
N PRO A 141 -28.67 -2.05 -10.28
CA PRO A 141 -28.10 -2.92 -11.29
C PRO A 141 -26.71 -2.42 -11.69
N PHE A 142 -25.75 -3.31 -11.84
CA PHE A 142 -24.33 -3.06 -12.16
C PHE A 142 -23.55 -2.31 -11.06
N ILE A 143 -23.97 -1.10 -10.65
CA ILE A 143 -23.25 -0.25 -9.68
C ILE A 143 -23.27 -0.86 -8.28
N GLY A 144 -24.39 -1.48 -7.87
CA GLY A 144 -24.55 -2.12 -6.58
C GLY A 144 -23.48 -3.21 -6.31
N PRO A 145 -23.46 -4.28 -7.11
CA PRO A 145 -22.48 -5.34 -6.97
C PRO A 145 -21.02 -4.88 -7.24
N ALA A 146 -20.81 -3.84 -8.07
CA ALA A 146 -19.49 -3.34 -8.38
C ALA A 146 -18.85 -2.56 -7.21
N PHE A 147 -19.59 -1.62 -6.60
CA PHE A 147 -19.03 -0.64 -5.67
C PHE A 147 -19.58 -0.74 -4.24
N PHE A 148 -20.77 -1.27 -4.07
CA PHE A 148 -21.49 -1.26 -2.78
C PHE A 148 -21.61 -2.63 -2.11
N THR A 149 -20.83 -3.62 -2.57
CA THR A 149 -20.72 -4.97 -1.98
C THR A 149 -19.25 -5.33 -1.78
N GLN A 150 -18.49 -4.44 -1.13
CA GLN A 150 -17.07 -4.65 -0.84
C GLN A 150 -16.83 -5.01 0.62
N THR A 151 -15.63 -5.50 0.94
CA THR A 151 -15.23 -5.76 2.33
C THR A 151 -14.98 -4.45 3.08
N ALA A 152 -15.21 -4.45 4.41
CA ALA A 152 -15.03 -3.26 5.25
C ALA A 152 -13.64 -2.61 5.11
N PRO A 153 -12.52 -3.35 5.04
CA PRO A 153 -11.20 -2.75 4.83
C PRO A 153 -11.04 -2.03 3.49
N THR A 154 -11.82 -2.39 2.44
CA THR A 154 -11.82 -1.67 1.15
C THR A 154 -12.39 -0.27 1.31
N TYR A 155 -13.53 -0.14 1.99
CA TYR A 155 -14.10 1.18 2.30
C TYR A 155 -13.19 2.00 3.20
N LEU A 156 -12.54 1.36 4.19
CA LEU A 156 -11.58 1.99 5.08
C LEU A 156 -10.37 2.55 4.29
N ALA A 157 -9.84 1.82 3.31
CA ALA A 157 -8.72 2.27 2.48
C ALA A 157 -9.08 3.54 1.69
N ILE A 158 -10.26 3.57 1.09
CA ILE A 158 -10.77 4.74 0.35
C ILE A 158 -10.97 5.92 1.32
N ALA A 159 -11.61 5.68 2.46
CA ALA A 159 -11.82 6.71 3.48
C ALA A 159 -10.50 7.30 3.99
N ILE A 160 -9.49 6.45 4.25
CA ILE A 160 -8.15 6.90 4.65
C ILE A 160 -7.47 7.71 3.53
N ALA A 161 -7.59 7.31 2.27
CA ALA A 161 -7.02 8.07 1.16
C ALA A 161 -7.63 9.48 1.06
N LEU A 162 -8.94 9.61 1.23
CA LEU A 162 -9.64 10.90 1.24
C LEU A 162 -9.28 11.73 2.48
N LEU A 163 -9.25 11.10 3.66
CA LEU A 163 -8.83 11.73 4.91
C LEU A 163 -7.40 12.26 4.82
N MET A 164 -6.48 11.47 4.27
CA MET A 164 -5.08 11.90 4.07
C MET A 164 -4.97 13.04 3.06
N ALA A 165 -5.82 13.06 2.02
CA ALA A 165 -5.90 14.21 1.11
C ALA A 165 -6.33 15.48 1.86
N TYR A 166 -7.31 15.37 2.74
CA TYR A 166 -7.74 16.48 3.59
C TYR A 166 -6.64 16.91 4.57
N ILE A 167 -6.07 15.96 5.32
CA ILE A 167 -5.01 16.24 6.32
C ILE A 167 -3.83 16.94 5.64
N ILE A 168 -3.28 16.38 4.57
CA ILE A 168 -2.06 16.91 3.92
C ILE A 168 -2.28 18.30 3.35
N PHE A 169 -3.47 18.63 2.80
CA PHE A 169 -3.66 19.87 2.09
C PHE A 169 -4.50 20.92 2.82
N ARG A 170 -5.21 20.55 3.90
CA ARG A 170 -6.17 21.42 4.58
C ARG A 170 -5.89 21.63 6.07
N THR A 171 -4.88 20.96 6.65
CA THR A 171 -4.59 21.06 8.09
C THR A 171 -3.19 21.59 8.38
N PRO A 172 -2.97 22.18 9.59
CA PRO A 172 -1.63 22.60 10.04
C PRO A 172 -0.63 21.44 10.11
N VAL A 173 -1.09 20.23 10.47
CA VAL A 173 -0.25 19.01 10.49
C VAL A 173 0.26 18.68 9.09
N GLY A 174 -0.62 18.73 8.09
CA GLY A 174 -0.23 18.52 6.69
C GLY A 174 0.71 19.62 6.18
N LEU A 175 0.55 20.86 6.64
CA LEU A 175 1.48 21.94 6.33
C LEU A 175 2.87 21.64 6.91
N ALA A 176 2.96 21.24 8.18
CA ALA A 176 4.21 20.86 8.85
C ALA A 176 4.92 19.70 8.10
N ILE A 177 4.18 18.67 7.67
CA ILE A 177 4.71 17.55 6.88
C ILE A 177 5.30 18.05 5.57
N ARG A 178 4.58 18.88 4.82
CA ARG A 178 5.05 19.43 3.54
C ARG A 178 6.24 20.36 3.70
N MET A 179 6.24 21.23 4.69
CA MET A 179 7.37 22.12 4.98
C MET A 179 8.64 21.32 5.31
N THR A 180 8.50 20.29 6.15
CA THR A 180 9.62 19.39 6.49
C THR A 180 10.19 18.65 5.28
N GLY A 181 9.35 18.24 4.33
CA GLY A 181 9.79 17.57 3.11
C GLY A 181 10.36 18.51 2.04
N GLU A 182 10.00 19.78 2.05
CA GLU A 182 10.56 20.77 1.12
C GLU A 182 11.85 21.42 1.69
N ASN A 183 11.81 21.92 2.93
CA ASN A 183 12.97 22.53 3.58
C ASN A 183 12.87 22.38 5.11
N PRO A 184 13.54 21.36 5.69
CA PRO A 184 13.48 21.10 7.13
C PRO A 184 14.08 22.24 7.97
N HIS A 185 15.09 22.98 7.48
CA HIS A 185 15.67 24.10 8.20
C HIS A 185 14.70 25.28 8.27
N ALA A 186 14.00 25.58 7.18
CA ALA A 186 12.95 26.60 7.18
C ALA A 186 11.77 26.20 8.08
N ALA A 187 11.41 24.93 8.12
CA ALA A 187 10.37 24.41 9.02
C ALA A 187 10.78 24.60 10.50
N GLU A 188 12.04 24.29 10.84
CA GLU A 188 12.58 24.50 12.19
C GLU A 188 12.56 25.99 12.59
N ALA A 189 12.95 26.89 11.69
CA ALA A 189 12.90 28.34 11.94
C ALA A 189 11.48 28.87 12.24
N GLN A 190 10.46 28.15 11.77
CA GLN A 190 9.04 28.44 12.06
C GLN A 190 8.51 27.66 13.30
N GLY A 191 9.39 27.04 14.09
CA GLY A 191 9.01 26.31 15.31
C GLY A 191 8.52 24.88 15.10
N VAL A 192 8.51 24.36 13.87
CA VAL A 192 8.21 22.97 13.59
C VAL A 192 9.44 22.11 13.88
N ASN A 193 9.29 21.01 14.59
CA ASN A 193 10.38 20.05 14.81
C ASN A 193 10.43 19.02 13.68
N PRO A 194 11.41 19.11 12.74
CA PRO A 194 11.44 18.22 11.57
C PRO A 194 11.66 16.75 11.92
N MET A 195 12.45 16.46 12.97
CA MET A 195 12.69 15.08 13.39
C MET A 195 11.39 14.42 13.87
N LYS A 196 10.61 15.10 14.74
CA LYS A 196 9.32 14.59 15.23
C LYS A 196 8.36 14.36 14.07
N VAL A 197 8.26 15.30 13.12
CA VAL A 197 7.38 15.17 11.94
C VAL A 197 7.79 13.99 11.08
N ARG A 198 9.07 13.79 10.80
CA ARG A 198 9.58 12.65 10.03
C ARG A 198 9.26 11.33 10.74
N TYR A 199 9.51 11.24 12.06
CA TYR A 199 9.19 10.04 12.85
C TYR A 199 7.70 9.68 12.76
N VAL A 200 6.83 10.63 13.07
CA VAL A 200 5.37 10.41 13.05
C VAL A 200 4.90 10.00 11.65
N ALA A 201 5.39 10.67 10.60
CA ALA A 201 5.02 10.35 9.24
C ALA A 201 5.48 8.95 8.82
N VAL A 202 6.70 8.53 9.19
CA VAL A 202 7.23 7.20 8.86
C VAL A 202 6.51 6.11 9.64
N ILE A 203 6.25 6.30 10.93
CA ILE A 203 5.51 5.33 11.74
C ILE A 203 4.08 5.17 11.22
N ALA A 204 3.35 6.27 11.01
CA ALA A 204 1.98 6.23 10.51
C ALA A 204 1.90 5.67 9.07
N GLY A 205 2.85 6.05 8.20
CA GLY A 205 2.93 5.51 6.85
C GLY A 205 3.20 4.00 6.84
N SER A 206 4.12 3.53 7.68
CA SER A 206 4.44 2.10 7.81
C SER A 206 3.29 1.31 8.44
N ALA A 207 2.51 1.90 9.34
CA ALA A 207 1.29 1.29 9.87
C ALA A 207 0.27 1.04 8.76
N LEU A 208 0.08 1.99 7.84
CA LEU A 208 -0.77 1.80 6.66
C LEU A 208 -0.22 0.71 5.73
N MET A 209 1.10 0.64 5.54
CA MET A 209 1.72 -0.44 4.76
C MET A 209 1.43 -1.82 5.38
N GLY A 210 1.53 -1.95 6.72
CA GLY A 210 1.16 -3.16 7.46
C GLY A 210 -0.31 -3.55 7.25
N MET A 211 -1.23 -2.59 7.30
CA MET A 211 -2.65 -2.81 7.00
C MET A 211 -2.87 -3.29 5.56
N GLY A 212 -2.13 -2.72 4.59
CA GLY A 212 -2.17 -3.15 3.19
C GLY A 212 -1.74 -4.61 3.01
N GLY A 213 -0.72 -5.05 3.77
CA GLY A 213 -0.32 -6.44 3.83
C GLY A 213 -1.39 -7.33 4.46
N ALA A 214 -1.92 -6.96 5.63
CA ALA A 214 -2.96 -7.71 6.33
C ALA A 214 -4.25 -7.86 5.49
N PHE A 215 -4.60 -6.89 4.67
CA PHE A 215 -5.71 -7.02 3.73
C PHE A 215 -5.58 -8.25 2.83
N LEU A 216 -4.37 -8.58 2.38
CA LEU A 216 -4.15 -9.73 1.52
C LEU A 216 -4.55 -11.04 2.22
N THR A 217 -4.23 -11.20 3.50
CA THR A 217 -4.56 -12.41 4.26
C THR A 217 -5.95 -12.40 4.85
N LEU A 218 -6.43 -11.24 5.33
CA LEU A 218 -7.72 -11.14 6.03
C LEU A 218 -8.92 -10.96 5.09
N SER A 219 -8.68 -10.58 3.83
CA SER A 219 -9.78 -10.32 2.87
C SER A 219 -9.62 -11.02 1.52
N ALA A 220 -8.38 -11.17 1.01
CA ALA A 220 -8.19 -11.60 -0.36
C ALA A 220 -7.89 -13.10 -0.50
N PHE A 221 -6.98 -13.65 0.33
CA PHE A 221 -6.46 -15.02 0.18
C PHE A 221 -6.79 -15.97 1.33
N ASN A 222 -7.28 -15.48 2.47
CA ASN A 222 -7.69 -16.25 3.66
C ASN A 222 -6.58 -17.05 4.35
N SER A 223 -5.35 -16.98 3.86
CA SER A 223 -4.18 -17.69 4.39
C SER A 223 -2.92 -16.87 4.14
N PHE A 224 -1.86 -17.17 4.91
CA PHE A 224 -0.54 -16.62 4.64
C PHE A 224 0.31 -17.66 3.89
N PHE A 225 1.02 -17.20 2.86
CA PHE A 225 2.04 -17.97 2.16
C PHE A 225 3.22 -17.07 1.76
N PRO A 226 4.43 -17.64 1.70
CA PRO A 226 5.62 -16.86 1.29
C PRO A 226 5.42 -16.20 -0.07
N THR A 227 6.00 -15.01 -0.24
CA THR A 227 5.95 -14.19 -1.48
C THR A 227 4.59 -13.67 -1.91
N MET A 228 3.54 -13.74 -1.05
CA MET A 228 2.19 -13.32 -1.43
C MET A 228 2.04 -11.83 -1.80
N VAL A 229 2.93 -10.97 -1.32
CA VAL A 229 2.94 -9.53 -1.68
C VAL A 229 3.36 -9.32 -3.12
N GLN A 230 4.28 -10.15 -3.65
CA GLN A 230 4.66 -10.19 -5.08
C GLN A 230 5.01 -8.84 -5.70
N GLY A 231 5.80 -8.02 -5.00
CA GLY A 231 6.25 -6.75 -5.53
C GLY A 231 5.22 -5.61 -5.44
N ARG A 232 4.06 -5.81 -4.82
CA ARG A 232 3.05 -4.75 -4.63
C ARG A 232 3.59 -3.55 -3.86
N GLY A 233 4.52 -3.76 -2.94
CA GLY A 233 5.22 -2.66 -2.26
C GLY A 233 6.02 -1.78 -3.21
N TRP A 234 6.73 -2.37 -4.16
CA TRP A 234 7.47 -1.63 -5.19
C TRP A 234 6.54 -0.87 -6.13
N ILE A 235 5.40 -1.47 -6.49
CA ILE A 235 4.36 -0.80 -7.27
C ILE A 235 3.82 0.42 -6.51
N CYS A 236 3.64 0.33 -5.19
CA CYS A 236 3.19 1.47 -4.38
C CYS A 236 4.16 2.65 -4.46
N ILE A 237 5.48 2.42 -4.45
CA ILE A 237 6.48 3.49 -4.62
C ILE A 237 6.36 4.12 -6.01
N ALA A 238 6.23 3.31 -7.06
CA ALA A 238 6.01 3.82 -8.41
C ALA A 238 4.72 4.66 -8.50
N LEU A 239 3.66 4.24 -7.81
CA LEU A 239 2.40 4.97 -7.76
C LEU A 239 2.51 6.31 -7.00
N VAL A 240 3.40 6.46 -6.02
CA VAL A 240 3.67 7.76 -5.36
C VAL A 240 4.25 8.75 -6.37
N VAL A 241 5.24 8.32 -7.18
CA VAL A 241 5.83 9.13 -8.24
C VAL A 241 4.80 9.50 -9.30
N PHE A 242 4.00 8.51 -9.74
CA PHE A 242 2.87 8.72 -10.66
C PHE A 242 1.89 9.77 -10.12
N ALA A 243 1.56 9.70 -8.84
CA ALA A 243 0.66 10.62 -8.17
C ALA A 243 1.25 12.02 -7.95
N SER A 244 2.55 12.22 -8.20
CA SER A 244 3.26 13.45 -7.85
C SER A 244 3.01 13.85 -6.40
N TRP A 245 3.07 12.88 -5.49
CA TRP A 245 2.85 13.05 -4.04
C TRP A 245 1.51 13.66 -3.66
N ARG A 246 0.44 13.41 -4.44
CA ARG A 246 -0.94 13.85 -4.16
C ARG A 246 -1.84 12.66 -3.86
N PRO A 247 -2.45 12.53 -2.67
CA PRO A 247 -3.26 11.37 -2.29
C PRO A 247 -4.43 11.07 -3.23
N GLY A 248 -5.14 12.10 -3.74
CA GLY A 248 -6.21 11.89 -4.69
C GLY A 248 -5.74 11.29 -6.02
N ARG A 249 -4.54 11.68 -6.51
CA ARG A 249 -3.93 11.05 -7.69
C ARG A 249 -3.39 9.66 -7.38
N ALA A 250 -2.93 9.43 -6.14
CA ALA A 250 -2.49 8.12 -5.69
C ALA A 250 -3.65 7.12 -5.68
N LEU A 251 -4.81 7.53 -5.19
CA LEU A 251 -6.04 6.72 -5.26
C LEU A 251 -6.39 6.39 -6.71
N PHE A 252 -6.39 7.38 -7.61
CA PHE A 252 -6.65 7.15 -9.02
C PHE A 252 -5.61 6.21 -9.66
N GLY A 253 -4.32 6.40 -9.37
CA GLY A 253 -3.25 5.54 -9.86
C GLY A 253 -3.38 4.10 -9.42
N ALA A 254 -3.73 3.87 -8.13
CA ALA A 254 -3.98 2.54 -7.61
C ALA A 254 -5.18 1.85 -8.29
N LEU A 255 -6.27 2.59 -8.54
CA LEU A 255 -7.43 2.08 -9.27
C LEU A 255 -7.08 1.78 -10.74
N LEU A 256 -6.31 2.65 -11.39
CA LEU A 256 -5.88 2.45 -12.77
C LEU A 256 -4.97 1.22 -12.91
N PHE A 257 -4.00 1.05 -12.01
CA PHE A 257 -3.16 -0.13 -12.01
C PHE A 257 -3.99 -1.40 -11.77
N ALA A 258 -4.88 -1.38 -10.78
CA ALA A 258 -5.77 -2.49 -10.47
C ALA A 258 -6.73 -2.81 -11.63
N PHE A 259 -7.16 -1.81 -12.40
CA PHE A 259 -7.93 -2.02 -13.63
C PHE A 259 -7.15 -2.87 -14.63
N PHE A 260 -5.90 -2.51 -14.92
CA PHE A 260 -5.08 -3.29 -15.85
C PHE A 260 -4.79 -4.69 -15.34
N ASP A 261 -4.56 -4.85 -14.01
CA ASP A 261 -4.32 -6.15 -13.40
C ASP A 261 -5.57 -7.05 -13.43
N ALA A 262 -6.75 -6.51 -13.12
CA ALA A 262 -8.02 -7.24 -13.21
C ALA A 262 -8.42 -7.55 -14.66
N PHE A 263 -8.17 -6.62 -15.58
CA PHE A 263 -8.51 -6.76 -16.99
C PHE A 263 -7.66 -7.82 -17.67
N GLN A 264 -6.34 -7.83 -17.41
CA GLN A 264 -5.46 -8.86 -17.98
C GLN A 264 -5.86 -10.27 -17.57
N LEU A 265 -6.24 -10.49 -16.30
CA LEU A 265 -6.68 -11.83 -15.81
C LEU A 265 -7.90 -12.32 -16.60
N ARG A 266 -8.85 -11.45 -16.92
CA ARG A 266 -10.03 -11.80 -17.70
C ARG A 266 -9.73 -11.95 -19.18
N LEU A 267 -8.85 -11.12 -19.72
CA LEU A 267 -8.42 -11.22 -21.11
C LEU A 267 -7.66 -12.52 -21.36
N GLN A 268 -6.84 -12.94 -20.39
CA GLN A 268 -6.14 -14.20 -20.42
C GLN A 268 -7.09 -15.41 -20.52
N THR A 269 -8.17 -15.43 -19.73
CA THR A 269 -9.18 -16.50 -19.82
C THR A 269 -9.93 -16.48 -21.15
N ALA A 270 -10.19 -15.30 -21.73
CA ALA A 270 -10.90 -15.16 -22.99
C ALA A 270 -10.03 -15.51 -24.22
N LEU A 271 -8.71 -15.29 -24.14
CA LEU A 271 -7.75 -15.54 -25.24
C LEU A 271 -6.82 -16.72 -24.96
N SER A 272 -7.20 -17.62 -24.04
CA SER A 272 -6.42 -18.80 -23.72
C SER A 272 -6.12 -19.63 -24.97
N GLY A 273 -4.84 -19.88 -25.22
CA GLY A 273 -4.38 -20.64 -26.41
C GLY A 273 -3.96 -19.81 -27.63
N LEU A 274 -4.27 -18.50 -27.68
CA LEU A 274 -3.86 -17.61 -28.79
C LEU A 274 -2.57 -16.84 -28.49
N VAL A 275 -2.32 -16.51 -27.23
CA VAL A 275 -1.19 -15.67 -26.79
C VAL A 275 -0.52 -16.31 -25.59
N PRO A 276 0.83 -16.36 -25.52
CA PRO A 276 1.56 -16.85 -24.37
C PRO A 276 1.17 -16.10 -23.08
N TYR A 277 0.91 -16.85 -22.02
CA TYR A 277 0.51 -16.36 -20.68
C TYR A 277 1.43 -15.25 -20.15
N GLN A 278 2.74 -15.38 -20.41
CA GLN A 278 3.75 -14.43 -19.92
C GLN A 278 3.54 -13.01 -20.45
N LEU A 279 3.03 -12.85 -21.68
CA LEU A 279 2.78 -11.53 -22.26
C LEU A 279 1.64 -10.81 -21.54
N PHE A 280 0.63 -11.54 -21.08
CA PHE A 280 -0.43 -10.93 -20.27
C PHE A 280 0.09 -10.46 -18.91
N LEU A 281 0.95 -11.23 -18.24
CA LEU A 281 1.54 -10.84 -16.97
C LEU A 281 2.40 -9.58 -17.05
N MET A 282 3.01 -9.28 -18.19
CA MET A 282 3.80 -8.06 -18.39
C MET A 282 2.94 -6.80 -18.57
N THR A 283 1.68 -6.95 -18.96
CA THR A 283 0.81 -5.81 -19.34
C THR A 283 0.69 -4.72 -18.27
N PRO A 284 0.37 -5.01 -16.98
CA PRO A 284 0.27 -3.97 -15.95
C PRO A 284 1.59 -3.23 -15.73
N TYR A 285 2.71 -3.94 -15.80
CA TYR A 285 4.05 -3.35 -15.61
C TYR A 285 4.44 -2.44 -16.77
N ILE A 286 4.23 -2.88 -18.01
CA ILE A 286 4.48 -2.07 -19.20
C ILE A 286 3.64 -0.79 -19.19
N LEU A 287 2.35 -0.92 -18.86
CA LEU A 287 1.45 0.23 -18.77
C LEU A 287 1.83 1.18 -17.62
N SER A 288 2.29 0.63 -16.48
CA SER A 288 2.81 1.43 -15.38
C SER A 288 4.06 2.20 -15.78
N ILE A 289 5.00 1.58 -16.48
CA ILE A 289 6.21 2.23 -17.01
C ILE A 289 5.83 3.32 -18.00
N ALA A 290 4.92 3.05 -18.94
CA ALA A 290 4.45 4.04 -19.90
C ALA A 290 3.78 5.23 -19.21
N ALA A 291 2.91 4.97 -18.24
CA ALA A 291 2.26 6.02 -17.46
C ALA A 291 3.27 6.84 -16.66
N LEU A 292 4.26 6.20 -16.03
CA LEU A 292 5.37 6.86 -15.34
C LEU A 292 6.19 7.74 -16.30
N ALA A 293 6.55 7.25 -17.49
CA ALA A 293 7.33 8.00 -18.47
C ALA A 293 6.62 9.29 -18.91
N VAL A 294 5.30 9.24 -19.05
CA VAL A 294 4.47 10.41 -19.40
C VAL A 294 4.36 11.39 -18.23
N MET A 295 4.15 10.91 -17.02
CA MET A 295 3.85 11.75 -15.87
C MET A 295 5.09 12.21 -15.09
N ALA A 296 6.20 11.46 -15.11
CA ALA A 296 7.43 11.81 -14.40
C ALA A 296 8.01 13.17 -14.80
N ARG A 297 7.84 13.59 -16.04
CA ARG A 297 8.27 14.92 -16.53
C ARG A 297 7.61 16.09 -15.78
N ARG A 298 6.48 15.88 -15.11
CA ARG A 298 5.72 16.90 -14.35
C ARG A 298 5.73 16.65 -12.86
N ALA A 299 6.42 15.62 -12.38
CA ALA A 299 6.48 15.27 -10.97
C ALA A 299 7.34 16.28 -10.19
N ARG A 300 6.78 16.85 -9.13
CA ARG A 300 7.50 17.73 -8.22
C ARG A 300 7.89 16.91 -6.99
N VAL A 301 9.14 16.43 -6.99
CA VAL A 301 9.73 15.69 -5.87
C VAL A 301 9.91 16.63 -4.69
N PRO A 302 9.58 16.24 -3.44
CA PRO A 302 9.94 17.02 -2.25
C PRO A 302 11.45 17.24 -2.19
N GLN A 303 11.89 18.50 -2.02
CA GLN A 303 13.33 18.85 -2.19
C GLN A 303 14.25 18.20 -1.16
N ALA A 304 13.76 17.99 0.07
CA ALA A 304 14.51 17.32 1.13
C ALA A 304 14.30 15.80 1.18
N LEU A 305 13.69 15.20 0.13
CA LEU A 305 13.56 13.75 0.05
C LEU A 305 14.95 13.10 -0.05
N MET A 306 15.17 12.08 0.76
CA MET A 306 16.44 11.35 0.88
C MET A 306 17.60 12.16 1.47
N GLN A 307 17.40 13.40 1.90
CA GLN A 307 18.43 14.19 2.53
C GLN A 307 18.38 14.00 4.05
N PRO A 308 19.52 13.60 4.68
CA PRO A 308 19.59 13.57 6.13
C PRO A 308 19.46 15.01 6.65
N TYR A 309 18.76 15.15 7.78
CA TYR A 309 18.62 16.43 8.46
C TYR A 309 19.38 16.37 9.79
N ARG A 310 20.28 17.31 10.03
CA ARG A 310 20.99 17.49 11.28
C ARG A 310 20.76 18.90 11.81
N ARG A 311 20.40 18.98 13.07
CA ARG A 311 20.13 20.25 13.72
C ARG A 311 21.44 21.08 13.82
N GLY A 312 21.40 22.33 13.33
CA GLY A 312 22.54 23.24 13.41
C GLY A 312 23.58 23.11 12.30
N GLU A 313 23.50 22.15 11.39
CA GLU A 313 24.29 22.11 10.16
C GLU A 313 23.55 22.94 9.08
N ARG A 314 24.30 23.85 8.41
CA ARG A 314 23.81 24.66 7.27
C ARG A 314 24.29 24.07 5.96
#